data_c5174a97f8e769df25abb081a911b458
#
_entry.id   c5174a97f8e769df25abb081a911b458
#
_cell.length_a   1.000
_cell.length_b   1.000
_cell.length_c   1.000
_cell.angle_alpha   90.00
_cell.angle_beta   90.00
_cell.angle_gamma   90.00
#
_symmetry.space_group_name_H-M   'P 1'
#
loop_
_entity.id
_entity.type
_entity.pdbx_description
1 polymer ?
#
loop_
_entity_poly.entity_id
_entity_poly.type
_entity_poly.pdbx_seq_one_letter_code
_entity_poly.pdbx_strand_id
1 'polypeptide(L)'
;YKENNNYILRPYFDRMFTPLIAADIAFTRAGSLSISELCAAGAASILVPYPYAAADHQRKNAREMEKHHAAIYLEDRDCNSANLYKILRDLFNSPTEITLLQEKAKSLAKPYATREITAEILNIINC
;
A
#
# COMPACT_ATOMS: atom_id res chain seq x y z
N TYR A 1 24.31 5.76 -4.45
CA TYR A 1 23.68 6.84 -3.68
C TYR A 1 24.32 6.86 -2.29
N LYS A 2 24.76 8.05 -1.83
CA LYS A 2 25.25 8.22 -0.47
C LYS A 2 24.08 8.65 0.42
N GLU A 3 23.94 8.03 1.59
CA GLU A 3 22.98 8.47 2.59
C GLU A 3 23.27 9.92 3.01
N ASN A 4 22.24 10.70 3.20
CA ASN A 4 22.29 12.04 3.77
C ASN A 4 21.04 12.25 4.65
N ASN A 5 20.91 13.40 5.28
CA ASN A 5 19.79 13.70 6.19
C ASN A 5 18.41 13.61 5.52
N ASN A 6 18.34 13.65 4.17
CA ASN A 6 17.08 13.62 3.41
C ASN A 6 16.84 12.28 2.70
N TYR A 7 17.81 11.35 2.77
CA TYR A 7 17.73 10.08 2.09
C TYR A 7 18.37 8.97 2.92
N ILE A 8 17.55 7.96 3.25
CA ILE A 8 17.97 6.80 4.03
C ILE A 8 17.77 5.55 3.16
N LEU A 9 18.86 4.83 2.88
CA LEU A 9 18.84 3.54 2.19
C LEU A 9 18.98 2.41 3.21
N ARG A 10 18.04 1.48 3.19
CA ARG A 10 18.11 0.25 3.99
C ARG A 10 17.95 -0.95 3.06
N PRO A 11 18.81 -1.97 3.16
CA PRO A 11 18.70 -3.20 2.38
C PRO A 11 17.47 -4.01 2.81
N TYR A 12 17.06 -3.89 4.06
CA TYR A 12 15.96 -4.64 4.66
C TYR A 12 15.41 -3.93 5.89
N PHE A 13 14.13 -4.18 6.19
CA PHE A 13 13.46 -3.79 7.42
C PHE A 13 12.98 -5.04 8.16
N ASP A 14 13.42 -5.27 9.39
CA ASP A 14 12.96 -6.39 10.22
C ASP A 14 11.44 -6.34 10.49
N ARG A 15 10.89 -5.13 10.53
CA ARG A 15 9.47 -4.87 10.71
C ARG A 15 9.02 -3.81 9.71
N MET A 16 8.45 -4.26 8.57
CA MET A 16 7.95 -3.35 7.52
C MET A 16 6.85 -2.40 8.03
N PHE A 17 6.11 -2.78 9.04
CA PHE A 17 5.05 -1.97 9.64
C PHE A 17 5.57 -0.64 10.22
N THR A 18 6.78 -0.63 10.78
CA THR A 18 7.38 0.58 11.38
C THR A 18 7.57 1.72 10.36
N PRO A 19 8.27 1.52 9.23
CA PRO A 19 8.39 2.57 8.23
C PRO A 19 7.06 2.97 7.59
N LEU A 20 6.10 2.05 7.47
CA LEU A 20 4.78 2.36 6.91
C LEU A 20 3.96 3.29 7.81
N ILE A 21 4.04 3.12 9.14
CA ILE A 21 3.38 4.05 10.09
C ILE A 21 4.06 5.43 10.08
N ALA A 22 5.37 5.47 9.89
CA ALA A 22 6.13 6.71 9.90
C ALA A 22 6.04 7.51 8.59
N ALA A 23 5.59 6.87 7.51
CA ALA A 23 5.53 7.48 6.19
C ALA A 23 4.25 8.30 6.01
N ASP A 24 4.37 9.52 5.47
CA ASP A 24 3.22 10.29 4.99
C ASP A 24 2.62 9.66 3.72
N ILE A 25 3.48 9.18 2.82
CA ILE A 25 3.09 8.53 1.56
C ILE A 25 4.01 7.34 1.30
N ALA A 26 3.44 6.18 1.01
CA ALA A 26 4.14 4.99 0.55
C ALA A 26 4.04 4.86 -0.98
N PHE A 27 5.15 4.57 -1.63
CA PHE A 27 5.21 4.27 -3.07
C PHE A 27 5.69 2.83 -3.26
N THR A 28 4.85 1.96 -3.82
CA THR A 28 5.12 0.52 -3.83
C THR A 28 4.39 -0.26 -4.92
N ARG A 29 4.77 -1.53 -5.09
CA ARG A 29 4.03 -2.50 -5.90
C ARG A 29 2.75 -2.95 -5.17
N ALA A 30 1.76 -3.46 -5.95
CA ALA A 30 0.44 -3.81 -5.44
C ALA A 30 0.30 -5.31 -5.10
N GLY A 31 1.31 -5.89 -4.44
CA GLY A 31 1.23 -7.24 -3.90
C GLY A 31 0.20 -7.33 -2.76
N SER A 32 -0.46 -8.49 -2.61
CA SER A 32 -1.52 -8.66 -1.60
C SER A 32 -1.02 -8.41 -0.17
N LEU A 33 0.19 -8.89 0.16
CA LEU A 33 0.79 -8.66 1.47
C LEU A 33 1.08 -7.17 1.70
N SER A 34 1.68 -6.50 0.71
CA SER A 34 1.97 -5.06 0.80
C SER A 34 0.69 -4.24 1.01
N ILE A 35 -0.40 -4.58 0.29
CA ILE A 35 -1.69 -3.92 0.48
C ILE A 35 -2.25 -4.16 1.88
N SER A 36 -2.17 -5.40 2.38
CA SER A 36 -2.62 -5.71 3.73
C SER A 36 -1.85 -4.92 4.80
N GLU A 37 -0.53 -4.77 4.63
CA GLU A 37 0.33 -3.98 5.51
C GLU A 37 0.01 -2.48 5.43
N LEU A 38 -0.20 -1.93 4.21
CA LEU A 38 -0.62 -0.54 4.00
C LEU A 38 -1.96 -0.26 4.67
N CYS A 39 -2.95 -1.13 4.49
CA CYS A 39 -4.25 -1.00 5.13
C CYS A 39 -4.12 -1.07 6.65
N ALA A 40 -3.36 -2.02 7.19
CA ALA A 40 -3.16 -2.16 8.63
C ALA A 40 -2.46 -0.94 9.24
N ALA A 41 -1.48 -0.37 8.56
CA ALA A 41 -0.79 0.86 8.96
C ALA A 41 -1.68 2.11 8.79
N GLY A 42 -2.67 2.08 7.89
CA GLY A 42 -3.41 3.26 7.46
C GLY A 42 -2.52 4.21 6.66
N ALA A 43 -1.67 3.68 5.79
CA ALA A 43 -0.72 4.48 5.02
C ALA A 43 -1.34 4.96 3.70
N ALA A 44 -1.26 6.27 3.41
CA ALA A 44 -1.57 6.77 2.09
C ALA A 44 -0.57 6.19 1.08
N SER A 45 -1.02 5.73 -0.07
CA SER A 45 -0.14 5.03 -0.99
C SER A 45 -0.37 5.36 -2.46
N ILE A 46 0.74 5.30 -3.23
CA ILE A 46 0.75 5.27 -4.69
C ILE A 46 1.13 3.84 -5.09
N LEU A 47 0.22 3.13 -5.74
CA LEU A 47 0.36 1.73 -6.13
C LEU A 47 0.70 1.62 -7.60
N VAL A 48 1.85 1.02 -7.89
CA VAL A 48 2.31 0.72 -9.24
C VAL A 48 2.32 -0.79 -9.45
N PRO A 49 1.28 -1.39 -10.06
CA PRO A 49 1.23 -2.83 -10.25
C PRO A 49 2.37 -3.34 -11.14
N TYR A 50 2.94 -4.48 -10.78
CA TYR A 50 3.94 -5.15 -11.60
C TYR A 50 3.27 -5.70 -12.88
N PRO A 51 3.73 -5.31 -14.09
CA PRO A 51 3.01 -5.62 -15.33
C PRO A 51 3.04 -7.10 -15.72
N TYR A 52 3.99 -7.86 -15.18
CA TYR A 52 4.12 -9.30 -15.44
C TYR A 52 3.63 -10.16 -14.27
N ALA A 53 2.79 -9.61 -13.39
CA ALA A 53 2.20 -10.35 -12.29
C ALA A 53 1.24 -11.44 -12.82
N ALA A 54 1.32 -12.65 -12.27
CA ALA A 54 0.48 -13.78 -12.67
C ALA A 54 -1.01 -13.39 -12.63
N ALA A 55 -1.76 -13.76 -13.68
CA ALA A 55 -3.20 -13.46 -13.82
C ALA A 55 -3.56 -11.96 -13.57
N ASP A 56 -2.61 -11.06 -13.74
CA ASP A 56 -2.78 -9.60 -13.56
C ASP A 56 -3.30 -9.20 -12.16
N HIS A 57 -2.97 -10.01 -11.14
CA HIS A 57 -3.54 -9.83 -9.81
C HIS A 57 -3.12 -8.50 -9.17
N GLN A 58 -1.89 -7.99 -9.42
CA GLN A 58 -1.47 -6.71 -8.85
C GLN A 58 -2.26 -5.53 -9.40
N ARG A 59 -2.60 -5.54 -10.71
CA ARG A 59 -3.44 -4.50 -11.29
C ARG A 59 -4.85 -4.54 -10.70
N LYS A 60 -5.44 -5.73 -10.55
CA LYS A 60 -6.75 -5.89 -9.91
C LYS A 60 -6.73 -5.37 -8.47
N ASN A 61 -5.71 -5.72 -7.71
CA ASN A 61 -5.53 -5.25 -6.33
C ASN A 61 -5.43 -3.71 -6.26
N ALA A 62 -4.58 -3.11 -7.11
CA ALA A 62 -4.39 -1.66 -7.12
C ALA A 62 -5.68 -0.91 -7.54
N ARG A 63 -6.41 -1.44 -8.52
CA ARG A 63 -7.70 -0.88 -8.95
C ARG A 63 -8.77 -0.98 -7.86
N GLU A 64 -8.79 -2.05 -7.08
CA GLU A 64 -9.72 -2.19 -5.97
C GLU A 64 -9.41 -1.16 -4.87
N MET A 65 -8.15 -0.94 -4.55
CA MET A 65 -7.74 0.12 -3.62
C MET A 65 -8.14 1.52 -4.13
N GLU A 66 -7.91 1.81 -5.41
CA GLU A 66 -8.30 3.07 -6.06
C GLU A 66 -9.81 3.28 -6.01
N LYS A 67 -10.61 2.27 -6.33
CA LYS A 67 -12.08 2.30 -6.29
C LYS A 67 -12.62 2.66 -4.90
N HIS A 68 -11.94 2.24 -3.86
CA HIS A 68 -12.27 2.59 -2.48
C HIS A 68 -11.64 3.91 -2.00
N HIS A 69 -10.98 4.67 -2.88
CA HIS A 69 -10.24 5.88 -2.54
C HIS A 69 -9.17 5.65 -1.45
N ALA A 70 -8.61 4.44 -1.40
CA ALA A 70 -7.64 4.02 -0.39
C ALA A 70 -6.19 4.07 -0.89
N ALA A 71 -6.00 4.33 -2.18
CA ALA A 71 -4.69 4.52 -2.81
C ALA A 71 -4.83 5.25 -4.14
N ILE A 72 -3.73 5.82 -4.61
CA ILE A 72 -3.59 6.32 -5.98
C ILE A 72 -3.03 5.19 -6.85
N TYR A 73 -3.70 4.90 -7.94
CA TYR A 73 -3.22 3.98 -8.96
C TYR A 73 -2.35 4.70 -9.98
N LEU A 74 -1.17 4.13 -10.27
CA LEU A 74 -0.30 4.59 -11.35
C LEU A 74 0.13 3.39 -12.19
N GLU A 75 -0.18 3.39 -13.49
CA GLU A 75 0.22 2.32 -14.40
C GLU A 75 1.75 2.27 -14.53
N ASP A 76 2.34 1.06 -14.59
CA ASP A 76 3.81 0.90 -14.66
C ASP A 76 4.45 1.65 -15.83
N ARG A 77 3.82 1.62 -17.02
CA ARG A 77 4.28 2.36 -18.20
C ARG A 77 4.25 3.88 -18.02
N ASP A 78 3.40 4.39 -17.14
CA ASP A 78 3.22 5.81 -16.85
C ASP A 78 4.05 6.24 -15.63
N CYS A 79 4.74 5.28 -14.98
CA CYS A 79 5.57 5.50 -13.81
C CYS A 79 6.94 6.08 -14.23
N ASN A 80 6.96 7.38 -14.42
CA ASN A 80 8.15 8.16 -14.73
C ASN A 80 8.29 9.34 -13.75
N SER A 81 9.45 9.99 -13.75
CA SER A 81 9.75 11.07 -12.80
C SER A 81 8.79 12.24 -12.88
N ALA A 82 8.31 12.59 -14.08
CA ALA A 82 7.40 13.72 -14.27
C ALA A 82 6.02 13.44 -13.68
N ASN A 83 5.46 12.25 -13.96
CA ASN A 83 4.16 11.85 -13.45
C ASN A 83 4.20 11.64 -11.94
N LEU A 84 5.22 10.97 -11.42
CA LEU A 84 5.37 10.76 -9.98
C LEU A 84 5.55 12.09 -9.24
N TYR A 85 6.37 13.00 -9.77
CA TYR A 85 6.53 14.34 -9.20
C TYR A 85 5.20 15.10 -9.15
N LYS A 86 4.41 15.05 -10.24
CA LYS A 86 3.10 15.69 -10.28
C LYS A 86 2.17 15.15 -9.18
N ILE A 87 2.06 13.82 -9.05
CA ILE A 87 1.21 13.18 -8.04
C ILE A 87 1.66 13.60 -6.63
N LEU A 88 2.95 13.50 -6.34
CA LEU A 88 3.51 13.85 -5.03
C LEU A 88 3.27 15.33 -4.71
N ARG A 89 3.56 16.23 -5.65
CA ARG A 89 3.31 17.68 -5.48
C ARG A 89 1.84 17.96 -5.17
N ASP A 90 0.92 17.31 -5.91
CA ASP A 90 -0.51 17.54 -5.75
C ASP A 90 -0.98 17.02 -4.38
N LEU A 91 -0.47 15.87 -3.91
CA LEU A 91 -0.71 15.35 -2.56
C LEU A 91 -0.15 16.26 -1.47
N PHE A 92 1.10 16.71 -1.57
CA PHE A 92 1.70 17.60 -0.59
C PHE A 92 1.01 18.97 -0.51
N ASN A 93 0.38 19.42 -1.59
CA ASN A 93 -0.45 20.62 -1.59
C ASN A 93 -1.88 20.38 -1.06
N SER A 94 -2.26 19.13 -0.79
CA SER A 94 -3.58 18.75 -0.27
C SER A 94 -3.48 17.78 0.90
N PRO A 95 -3.12 18.22 2.12
CA PRO A 95 -3.04 17.37 3.30
C PRO A 95 -4.34 16.62 3.60
N THR A 96 -5.48 17.20 3.25
CA THR A 96 -6.80 16.57 3.39
C THR A 96 -6.94 15.33 2.51
N GLU A 97 -6.34 15.32 1.32
CA GLU A 97 -6.34 14.15 0.43
C GLU A 97 -5.50 13.01 1.03
N ILE A 98 -4.33 13.33 1.59
CA ILE A 98 -3.49 12.34 2.29
C ILE A 98 -4.29 11.71 3.44
N THR A 99 -4.93 12.54 4.28
CA THR A 99 -5.75 12.06 5.40
C THR A 99 -6.90 11.16 4.92
N LEU A 100 -7.58 11.55 3.85
CA LEU A 100 -8.65 10.74 3.26
C LEU A 100 -8.15 9.37 2.80
N LEU A 101 -7.03 9.32 2.06
CA LEU A 101 -6.41 8.06 1.64
C LEU A 101 -6.05 7.18 2.84
N GLN A 102 -5.49 7.76 3.91
CA GLN A 102 -5.13 7.06 5.14
C GLN A 102 -6.36 6.45 5.84
N GLU A 103 -7.43 7.23 6.01
CA GLU A 103 -8.68 6.77 6.63
C GLU A 103 -9.33 5.65 5.81
N LYS A 104 -9.38 5.80 4.48
CA LYS A 104 -9.93 4.79 3.57
C LYS A 104 -9.09 3.52 3.57
N ALA A 105 -7.76 3.61 3.51
CA ALA A 105 -6.88 2.46 3.64
C ALA A 105 -7.11 1.74 4.97
N LYS A 106 -7.17 2.47 6.08
CA LYS A 106 -7.44 1.93 7.41
C LYS A 106 -8.77 1.20 7.50
N SER A 107 -9.82 1.70 6.84
CA SER A 107 -11.15 1.07 6.84
C SER A 107 -11.18 -0.29 6.13
N LEU A 108 -10.24 -0.56 5.23
CA LEU A 108 -10.10 -1.84 4.52
C LEU A 108 -9.24 -2.86 5.29
N ALA A 109 -8.65 -2.48 6.42
CA ALA A 109 -7.82 -3.38 7.21
C ALA A 109 -8.60 -4.59 7.73
N LYS A 110 -7.95 -5.75 7.77
CA LYS A 110 -8.49 -7.01 8.32
C LYS A 110 -7.60 -7.50 9.48
N PRO A 111 -7.59 -6.80 10.62
CA PRO A 111 -6.63 -7.10 11.71
C PRO A 111 -6.82 -8.47 12.35
N TYR A 112 -8.00 -9.06 12.21
CA TYR A 112 -8.35 -10.37 12.78
C TYR A 112 -8.36 -11.51 11.76
N ALA A 113 -7.92 -11.29 10.51
CA ALA A 113 -7.98 -12.27 9.43
C ALA A 113 -7.38 -13.63 9.80
N THR A 114 -6.20 -13.65 10.44
CA THR A 114 -5.56 -14.90 10.88
C THR A 114 -6.44 -15.67 11.88
N ARG A 115 -7.05 -14.96 12.85
CA ARG A 115 -7.94 -15.58 13.83
C ARG A 115 -9.20 -16.13 13.19
N GLU A 116 -9.79 -15.37 12.28
CA GLU A 116 -11.01 -15.78 11.54
C GLU A 116 -10.73 -17.04 10.70
N ILE A 117 -9.64 -17.05 9.92
CA ILE A 117 -9.22 -18.20 9.13
C ILE A 117 -8.95 -19.42 10.03
N THR A 118 -8.26 -19.24 11.15
CA THR A 118 -7.98 -20.32 12.09
C THR A 118 -9.27 -20.91 12.64
N ALA A 119 -10.24 -20.07 13.02
CA ALA A 119 -11.54 -20.53 13.51
C ALA A 119 -12.29 -21.36 12.47
N GLU A 120 -12.30 -20.93 11.20
CA GLU A 120 -12.93 -21.68 10.10
C GLU A 120 -12.25 -23.03 9.89
N ILE A 121 -10.91 -23.10 9.89
CA ILE A 121 -10.18 -24.36 9.76
C ILE A 121 -10.54 -25.31 10.91
N LEU A 122 -10.57 -24.82 12.15
CA LEU A 122 -10.92 -25.65 13.31
C LEU A 122 -12.36 -26.15 13.25
N ASN A 123 -13.30 -25.34 12.77
CA ASN A 123 -14.68 -25.75 12.54
C ASN A 123 -14.78 -26.92 11.54
N ILE A 124 -14.02 -26.86 10.45
CA ILE A 124 -13.99 -27.91 9.42
C ILE A 124 -13.40 -29.23 9.96
N ILE A 125 -12.35 -29.14 10.80
CA ILE A 125 -11.66 -30.33 11.34
C ILE A 125 -12.49 -31.01 12.44
N ASN A 126 -13.29 -30.26 13.18
CA ASN A 126 -14.10 -30.78 14.30
C ASN A 126 -15.53 -31.19 13.89
N CYS A 127 -15.85 -31.11 12.61
CA CYS A 127 -17.04 -31.70 12.01
C CYS A 127 -16.77 -33.13 11.52
#